data_bd360dd5e2d4733c8b8db950a56594b4
#
_entry.id   bd360dd5e2d4733c8b8db950a56594b4
#
_cell.length_a   1.000
_cell.length_b   1.000
_cell.length_c   1.000
_cell.angle_alpha   90.00
_cell.angle_beta   90.00
_cell.angle_gamma   90.00
#
_symmetry.space_group_name_H-M   'P 1'
#
loop_
_entity.id
_entity.type
_entity.pdbx_description
1 polymer ?
#
loop_
_entity_poly.entity_id
_entity_poly.type
_entity_poly.pdbx_seq_one_letter_code
_entity_poly.pdbx_strand_id
1 'polypeptide(L)'
;MDTNHKDGNLARRNFLKQSGLMATGIGAGAVGLNAALGDDSKEPAMAPEWPWPYKVLDVELVRKRGHENYYKGGCMYGATGGLLSVLIDEVGYPYTTLPHDMMRYGSGGIGGWGTVCGSLNGACAMITLIAGKVYGNIINELMAWYGITPFPSDSANQYASKHEYLVKEYKTDQVLPTTISGSPLCHVSVNTWCRETGFASGSKQRAER
;
A
#
# COMPACT_ATOMS: atom_id res chain seq x y z
N MET A 1 28.18 -22.08 27.88
CA MET A 1 26.98 -22.20 27.01
C MET A 1 27.04 -21.08 25.99
N ASP A 2 27.69 -21.34 24.86
CA ASP A 2 28.01 -20.30 23.89
C ASP A 2 28.01 -20.90 22.49
N THR A 3 26.82 -21.22 21.97
CA THR A 3 26.67 -21.84 20.64
C THR A 3 25.84 -21.01 19.64
N ASN A 4 25.35 -19.83 20.04
CA ASN A 4 24.36 -19.10 19.21
C ASN A 4 24.93 -17.90 18.41
N HIS A 5 26.23 -17.64 18.46
CA HIS A 5 26.82 -16.48 17.76
C HIS A 5 27.47 -16.81 16.41
N LYS A 6 27.71 -18.11 16.12
CA LYS A 6 28.36 -18.52 14.87
C LYS A 6 27.41 -18.66 13.70
N ASP A 7 26.14 -19.01 13.93
CA ASP A 7 25.18 -19.28 12.86
C ASP A 7 24.65 -18.00 12.18
N GLY A 8 24.49 -16.90 12.92
CA GLY A 8 24.09 -15.62 12.36
C GLY A 8 25.10 -14.99 11.40
N ASN A 9 26.39 -15.25 11.63
CA ASN A 9 27.47 -14.76 10.76
C ASN A 9 27.58 -15.54 9.45
N LEU A 10 27.29 -16.84 9.48
CA LEU A 10 27.27 -17.69 8.27
C LEU A 10 26.11 -17.34 7.34
N ALA A 11 24.94 -17.07 7.88
CA ALA A 11 23.77 -16.67 7.11
C ALA A 11 23.97 -15.30 6.40
N ARG A 12 24.56 -14.32 7.09
CA ARG A 12 24.88 -13.01 6.49
C ARG A 12 25.97 -13.10 5.42
N ARG A 13 27.00 -13.91 5.63
CA ARG A 13 28.06 -14.11 4.63
C ARG A 13 27.55 -14.84 3.38
N ASN A 14 26.62 -15.79 3.54
CA ASN A 14 26.02 -16.51 2.42
C ASN A 14 25.06 -15.59 1.62
N PHE A 15 24.29 -14.74 2.31
CA PHE A 15 23.45 -13.74 1.67
C PHE A 15 24.28 -12.76 0.82
N LEU A 16 25.39 -12.22 1.37
CA LEU A 16 26.26 -11.29 0.65
C LEU A 16 26.98 -11.95 -0.54
N LYS A 17 27.34 -13.22 -0.44
CA LYS A 17 27.93 -13.98 -1.54
C LYS A 17 26.93 -14.23 -2.66
N GLN A 18 25.69 -14.57 -2.33
CA GLN A 18 24.62 -14.77 -3.33
C GLN A 18 24.21 -13.46 -4.00
N SER A 19 24.18 -12.35 -3.27
CA SER A 19 23.90 -11.03 -3.84
C SER A 19 25.03 -10.56 -4.78
N GLY A 20 26.29 -10.87 -4.46
CA GLY A 20 27.43 -10.58 -5.33
C GLY A 20 27.45 -11.40 -6.63
N LEU A 21 26.99 -12.64 -6.57
CA LEU A 21 26.87 -13.50 -7.77
C LEU A 21 25.75 -13.07 -8.71
N MET A 22 24.64 -12.50 -8.17
CA MET A 22 23.61 -11.92 -9.02
C MET A 22 24.09 -10.64 -9.73
N ALA A 23 24.90 -9.81 -9.06
CA ALA A 23 25.43 -8.58 -9.68
C ALA A 23 26.42 -8.86 -10.81
N THR A 24 27.20 -9.96 -10.72
CA THR A 24 28.13 -10.35 -11.80
C THR A 24 27.42 -11.08 -12.96
N GLY A 25 26.25 -11.71 -12.71
CA GLY A 25 25.44 -12.36 -13.74
C GLY A 25 24.75 -11.36 -14.70
N ILE A 26 24.43 -10.18 -14.23
CA ILE A 26 23.77 -9.14 -15.06
C ILE A 26 24.74 -8.55 -16.08
N GLY A 27 26.03 -8.47 -15.78
CA GLY A 27 27.05 -7.90 -16.68
C GLY A 27 27.35 -8.79 -17.93
N ALA A 28 27.22 -10.11 -17.82
CA ALA A 28 27.51 -11.01 -18.92
C ALA A 28 26.28 -11.35 -19.79
N GLY A 29 25.07 -11.18 -19.23
CA GLY A 29 23.81 -11.41 -19.95
C GLY A 29 23.37 -10.26 -20.86
N ALA A 30 23.82 -9.04 -20.55
CA ALA A 30 23.38 -7.85 -21.29
C ALA A 30 23.91 -7.75 -22.73
N VAL A 31 25.05 -8.41 -23.02
CA VAL A 31 25.64 -8.40 -24.37
C VAL A 31 24.98 -9.40 -25.32
N GLY A 32 24.35 -10.45 -24.77
CA GLY A 32 23.67 -11.47 -25.58
C GLY A 32 22.17 -11.15 -25.85
N LEU A 33 21.52 -10.34 -25.01
CA LEU A 33 20.10 -10.05 -25.16
C LEU A 33 19.81 -8.94 -26.20
N ASN A 34 20.75 -8.03 -26.43
CA ASN A 34 20.58 -6.98 -27.43
C ASN A 34 20.62 -7.46 -28.89
N ALA A 35 21.07 -8.68 -29.14
CA ALA A 35 21.09 -9.26 -30.50
C ALA A 35 19.77 -9.97 -30.89
N ALA A 36 18.85 -10.18 -29.93
CA ALA A 36 17.60 -10.85 -30.16
C ALA A 36 16.35 -9.95 -30.12
N LEU A 37 16.51 -8.70 -29.67
CA LEU A 37 15.45 -7.71 -29.69
C LEU A 37 15.68 -6.81 -30.89
N GLY A 38 14.83 -6.99 -31.92
CA GLY A 38 14.84 -6.17 -33.11
C GLY A 38 14.86 -4.69 -32.78
N ASP A 39 15.47 -3.94 -33.66
CA ASP A 39 15.60 -2.48 -33.68
C ASP A 39 14.22 -1.78 -33.56
N ASP A 40 13.72 -1.65 -32.34
CA ASP A 40 12.69 -0.70 -31.98
C ASP A 40 13.40 0.46 -31.26
N SER A 41 14.02 1.34 -32.05
CA SER A 41 14.57 2.62 -31.61
C SER A 41 13.45 3.60 -31.22
N LYS A 42 12.60 3.18 -30.26
CA LYS A 42 11.80 4.13 -29.49
C LYS A 42 12.71 4.73 -28.45
N GLU A 43 12.99 6.03 -28.59
CA GLU A 43 13.59 6.80 -27.50
C GLU A 43 12.89 6.41 -26.20
N PRO A 44 13.64 6.16 -25.09
CA PRO A 44 13.03 5.85 -23.83
C PRO A 44 12.05 6.97 -23.50
N ALA A 45 10.77 6.62 -23.31
CA ALA A 45 9.75 7.59 -22.99
C ALA A 45 10.23 8.39 -21.80
N MET A 46 10.36 9.71 -21.96
CA MET A 46 10.78 10.60 -20.87
C MET A 46 9.90 10.33 -19.65
N ALA A 47 10.54 10.25 -18.48
CA ALA A 47 9.81 10.11 -17.24
C ALA A 47 8.79 11.26 -17.10
N PRO A 48 7.58 10.97 -16.58
CA PRO A 48 6.57 12.02 -16.41
C PRO A 48 7.10 13.16 -15.55
N GLU A 49 6.84 14.40 -15.97
CA GLU A 49 7.23 15.58 -15.19
C GLU A 49 6.45 15.62 -13.88
N TRP A 50 7.14 15.92 -12.80
CA TRP A 50 6.53 16.04 -11.46
C TRP A 50 6.26 17.51 -11.11
N PRO A 51 5.09 17.85 -10.49
CA PRO A 51 4.00 16.96 -10.07
C PRO A 51 3.11 16.48 -11.22
N TRP A 52 2.49 15.31 -11.03
CA TRP A 52 1.57 14.78 -12.04
C TRP A 52 0.25 15.57 -12.09
N PRO A 53 -0.40 15.68 -13.25
CA PRO A 53 -1.63 16.43 -13.40
C PRO A 53 -2.75 15.84 -12.53
N TYR A 54 -3.56 16.70 -11.93
CA TYR A 54 -4.62 16.30 -11.01
C TYR A 54 -5.97 16.89 -11.44
N LYS A 55 -7.02 16.10 -11.25
CA LYS A 55 -8.41 16.52 -11.29
C LYS A 55 -9.09 16.18 -9.97
N VAL A 56 -10.09 16.96 -9.58
CA VAL A 56 -10.92 16.64 -8.41
C VAL A 56 -11.66 15.33 -8.66
N LEU A 57 -11.51 14.40 -7.71
CA LEU A 57 -12.06 13.05 -7.82
C LEU A 57 -13.40 12.93 -7.10
N ASP A 58 -14.26 12.05 -7.59
CA ASP A 58 -15.42 11.59 -6.84
C ASP A 58 -14.97 10.74 -5.65
N VAL A 59 -15.20 11.25 -4.43
CA VAL A 59 -14.76 10.65 -3.18
C VAL A 59 -15.39 9.26 -2.97
N GLU A 60 -16.68 9.10 -3.33
CA GLU A 60 -17.38 7.82 -3.16
C GLU A 60 -16.88 6.77 -4.15
N LEU A 61 -16.57 7.18 -5.38
CA LEU A 61 -15.97 6.29 -6.36
C LEU A 61 -14.57 5.84 -5.91
N VAL A 62 -13.73 6.77 -5.39
CA VAL A 62 -12.41 6.43 -4.83
C VAL A 62 -12.56 5.46 -3.67
N ARG A 63 -13.51 5.71 -2.77
CA ARG A 63 -13.78 4.87 -1.59
C ARG A 63 -14.18 3.45 -2.00
N LYS A 64 -15.13 3.32 -2.93
CA LYS A 64 -15.58 2.04 -3.49
C LYS A 64 -14.43 1.26 -4.12
N ARG A 65 -13.68 1.89 -5.03
CA ARG A 65 -12.53 1.25 -5.70
C ARG A 65 -11.41 0.89 -4.73
N GLY A 66 -11.18 1.71 -3.72
CA GLY A 66 -10.23 1.43 -2.64
C GLY A 66 -10.60 0.17 -1.87
N HIS A 67 -11.87 0.03 -1.51
CA HIS A 67 -12.41 -1.14 -0.85
C HIS A 67 -12.26 -2.40 -1.71
N GLU A 68 -12.67 -2.35 -2.98
CA GLU A 68 -12.51 -3.47 -3.92
C GLU A 68 -11.03 -3.90 -4.11
N ASN A 69 -10.12 -2.93 -4.18
CA ASN A 69 -8.69 -3.19 -4.33
C ASN A 69 -8.05 -3.72 -3.03
N TYR A 70 -8.58 -3.34 -1.85
CA TYR A 70 -8.10 -3.89 -0.59
C TYR A 70 -8.14 -5.43 -0.57
N TYR A 71 -9.21 -6.03 -1.05
CA TYR A 71 -9.35 -7.49 -1.11
C TYR A 71 -8.46 -8.16 -2.15
N LYS A 72 -7.94 -7.40 -3.11
CA LYS A 72 -7.01 -7.89 -4.14
C LYS A 72 -5.56 -7.89 -3.70
N GLY A 73 -5.17 -6.94 -2.84
CA GLY A 73 -3.74 -6.73 -2.55
C GLY A 73 -3.40 -6.14 -1.18
N GLY A 74 -4.38 -5.99 -0.28
CA GLY A 74 -4.18 -5.46 1.06
C GLY A 74 -4.24 -3.93 1.13
N CYS A 75 -3.92 -3.39 2.31
CA CYS A 75 -4.23 -2.01 2.66
C CYS A 75 -3.53 -0.94 1.79
N MET A 76 -2.24 -1.08 1.50
CA MET A 76 -1.54 -0.13 0.64
C MET A 76 -2.03 -0.24 -0.81
N TYR A 77 -2.18 -1.45 -1.31
CA TYR A 77 -2.73 -1.70 -2.63
C TYR A 77 -4.14 -1.12 -2.79
N GLY A 78 -4.98 -1.28 -1.74
CA GLY A 78 -6.32 -0.73 -1.70
C GLY A 78 -6.34 0.79 -1.78
N ALA A 79 -5.63 1.46 -0.88
CA ALA A 79 -5.60 2.92 -0.83
C ALA A 79 -5.03 3.54 -2.10
N THR A 80 -3.91 3.02 -2.61
CA THR A 80 -3.33 3.46 -3.88
C THR A 80 -4.28 3.19 -5.04
N GLY A 81 -4.86 1.97 -5.10
CA GLY A 81 -5.72 1.56 -6.21
C GLY A 81 -7.03 2.34 -6.30
N GLY A 82 -7.57 2.77 -5.17
CA GLY A 82 -8.72 3.66 -5.13
C GLY A 82 -8.46 4.97 -5.85
N LEU A 83 -7.36 5.65 -5.49
CA LEU A 83 -6.96 6.91 -6.12
C LEU A 83 -6.48 6.71 -7.56
N LEU A 84 -5.56 5.76 -7.75
CA LEU A 84 -4.92 5.52 -9.04
C LEU A 84 -5.93 5.17 -10.14
N SER A 85 -6.87 4.28 -9.86
CA SER A 85 -7.83 3.86 -10.88
C SER A 85 -8.77 4.98 -11.34
N VAL A 86 -9.16 5.88 -10.43
CA VAL A 86 -9.97 7.05 -10.80
C VAL A 86 -9.12 8.07 -11.56
N LEU A 87 -7.86 8.28 -11.15
CA LEU A 87 -6.95 9.16 -11.89
C LEU A 87 -6.61 8.63 -13.29
N ILE A 88 -6.53 7.31 -13.47
CA ILE A 88 -6.40 6.72 -14.81
C ILE A 88 -7.59 7.06 -15.69
N ASP A 89 -8.82 6.96 -15.17
CA ASP A 89 -10.02 7.26 -15.94
C ASP A 89 -10.14 8.75 -16.24
N GLU A 90 -9.82 9.62 -15.27
CA GLU A 90 -10.01 11.06 -15.38
C GLU A 90 -8.88 11.81 -16.10
N VAL A 91 -7.65 11.27 -16.02
CA VAL A 91 -6.44 11.93 -16.52
C VAL A 91 -5.72 11.09 -17.56
N GLY A 92 -5.63 9.76 -17.33
CA GLY A 92 -4.87 8.85 -18.18
C GLY A 92 -3.38 8.87 -17.87
N TYR A 93 -2.54 9.18 -18.87
CA TYR A 93 -1.10 9.37 -18.66
C TYR A 93 -0.83 10.58 -17.76
N PRO A 94 0.10 10.49 -16.78
CA PRO A 94 1.08 9.41 -16.57
C PRO A 94 0.64 8.27 -15.65
N TYR A 95 -0.56 8.30 -15.08
CA TYR A 95 -1.03 7.31 -14.09
C TYR A 95 -1.08 5.88 -14.63
N THR A 96 -1.28 5.72 -15.95
CA THR A 96 -1.25 4.41 -16.63
C THR A 96 0.12 3.73 -16.59
N THR A 97 1.18 4.45 -16.24
CA THR A 97 2.54 3.91 -16.18
C THR A 97 2.93 3.40 -14.79
N LEU A 98 2.13 3.70 -13.75
CA LEU A 98 2.44 3.28 -12.39
C LEU A 98 2.18 1.77 -12.21
N PRO A 99 3.21 0.97 -11.89
CA PRO A 99 3.03 -0.47 -11.67
C PRO A 99 2.33 -0.72 -10.33
N HIS A 100 1.01 -0.76 -10.33
CA HIS A 100 0.19 -0.84 -9.11
C HIS A 100 0.54 -2.06 -8.23
N ASP A 101 0.91 -3.19 -8.83
CA ASP A 101 1.27 -4.39 -8.08
C ASP A 101 2.47 -4.21 -7.13
N MET A 102 3.33 -3.23 -7.37
CA MET A 102 4.40 -2.90 -6.43
C MET A 102 3.87 -2.50 -5.05
N MET A 103 2.63 -2.01 -4.95
CA MET A 103 2.03 -1.55 -3.68
C MET A 103 1.65 -2.70 -2.73
N ARG A 104 1.75 -3.95 -3.17
CA ARG A 104 1.47 -5.12 -2.31
C ARG A 104 2.43 -5.24 -1.12
N TYR A 105 3.66 -4.72 -1.24
CA TYR A 105 4.65 -4.79 -0.16
C TYR A 105 4.20 -4.08 1.12
N GLY A 106 3.35 -3.06 1.02
CA GLY A 106 2.92 -2.26 2.17
C GLY A 106 1.84 -2.89 3.04
N SER A 107 1.34 -4.09 2.70
CA SER A 107 0.32 -4.77 3.49
C SER A 107 0.81 -5.08 4.91
N GLY A 108 -0.06 -4.82 5.90
CA GLY A 108 0.27 -5.06 7.31
C GLY A 108 1.42 -4.22 7.85
N GLY A 109 1.66 -3.04 7.28
CA GLY A 109 2.78 -2.18 7.64
C GLY A 109 4.11 -2.77 7.19
N ILE A 110 4.32 -2.80 5.87
CA ILE A 110 5.48 -3.35 5.15
C ILE A 110 5.70 -4.84 5.47
N GLY A 111 5.13 -5.70 4.62
CA GLY A 111 5.33 -7.15 4.72
C GLY A 111 4.86 -7.76 6.05
N GLY A 112 3.89 -7.14 6.74
CA GLY A 112 3.40 -7.63 8.03
C GLY A 112 4.21 -7.19 9.25
N TRP A 113 5.23 -6.35 9.10
CA TRP A 113 6.08 -5.88 10.20
C TRP A 113 5.45 -4.84 11.12
N GLY A 114 4.22 -4.39 10.83
CA GLY A 114 3.48 -3.51 11.70
C GLY A 114 3.99 -2.06 11.75
N THR A 115 4.80 -1.62 10.80
CA THR A 115 5.31 -0.25 10.67
C THR A 115 4.17 0.71 10.30
N VAL A 116 4.41 1.80 9.62
CA VAL A 116 3.36 2.75 9.19
C VAL A 116 2.24 2.01 8.47
N CYS A 117 0.98 2.36 8.77
CA CYS A 117 -0.21 1.75 8.16
C CYS A 117 -0.10 1.74 6.63
N GLY A 118 -0.39 0.59 6.02
CA GLY A 118 -0.31 0.45 4.57
C GLY A 118 -1.25 1.41 3.82
N SER A 119 -2.44 1.66 4.35
CA SER A 119 -3.36 2.65 3.76
C SER A 119 -2.76 4.05 3.75
N LEU A 120 -2.10 4.45 4.83
CA LEU A 120 -1.36 5.72 4.89
C LEU A 120 -0.21 5.75 3.89
N ASN A 121 0.59 4.68 3.81
CA ASN A 121 1.68 4.60 2.81
C ASN A 121 1.15 4.77 1.38
N GLY A 122 0.05 4.11 1.04
CA GLY A 122 -0.56 4.20 -0.28
C GLY A 122 -1.10 5.60 -0.59
N ALA A 123 -1.79 6.21 0.37
CA ALA A 123 -2.28 7.58 0.23
C ALA A 123 -1.13 8.59 0.11
N CYS A 124 -0.08 8.46 0.95
CA CYS A 124 1.11 9.33 0.89
C CYS A 124 1.84 9.23 -0.45
N ALA A 125 1.96 8.03 -1.02
CA ALA A 125 2.56 7.85 -2.34
C ALA A 125 1.80 8.65 -3.41
N MET A 126 0.46 8.56 -3.41
CA MET A 126 -0.37 9.29 -4.36
C MET A 126 -0.34 10.81 -4.11
N ILE A 127 -0.42 11.25 -2.86
CA ILE A 127 -0.27 12.66 -2.49
C ILE A 127 1.04 13.22 -3.00
N THR A 128 2.14 12.47 -2.85
CA THR A 128 3.46 12.91 -3.33
C THR A 128 3.48 13.11 -4.83
N LEU A 129 2.83 12.25 -5.61
CA LEU A 129 2.77 12.40 -7.06
C LEU A 129 2.04 13.66 -7.51
N ILE A 130 0.95 14.04 -6.82
CA ILE A 130 0.01 15.07 -7.28
C ILE A 130 0.19 16.44 -6.61
N ALA A 131 0.65 16.48 -5.37
CA ALA A 131 0.62 17.71 -4.56
C ALA A 131 1.83 18.64 -4.77
N GLY A 132 2.81 18.27 -5.57
CA GLY A 132 3.98 19.07 -5.81
C GLY A 132 4.72 19.42 -4.50
N LYS A 133 5.23 20.62 -4.37
CA LYS A 133 6.05 21.04 -3.21
C LYS A 133 5.33 21.05 -1.87
N VAL A 134 3.99 20.99 -1.85
CA VAL A 134 3.19 21.02 -0.61
C VAL A 134 2.86 19.63 -0.05
N TYR A 135 3.30 18.55 -0.72
CA TYR A 135 3.00 17.17 -0.31
C TYR A 135 3.28 16.89 1.16
N GLY A 136 4.38 17.43 1.70
CA GLY A 136 4.78 17.20 3.09
C GLY A 136 3.78 17.73 4.11
N ASN A 137 3.18 18.88 3.87
CA ASN A 137 2.15 19.45 4.73
C ASN A 137 0.90 18.57 4.73
N ILE A 138 0.44 18.15 3.55
CA ILE A 138 -0.75 17.30 3.40
C ILE A 138 -0.52 15.92 4.05
N ILE A 139 0.67 15.35 3.92
CA ILE A 139 1.03 14.10 4.59
C ILE A 139 1.01 14.26 6.12
N ASN A 140 1.55 15.35 6.65
CA ASN A 140 1.53 15.60 8.09
C ASN A 140 0.09 15.73 8.63
N GLU A 141 -0.78 16.43 7.91
CA GLU A 141 -2.20 16.52 8.25
C GLU A 141 -2.89 15.16 8.19
N LEU A 142 -2.64 14.36 7.16
CA LEU A 142 -3.17 13.01 7.04
C LEU A 142 -2.74 12.10 8.19
N MET A 143 -1.48 12.15 8.58
CA MET A 143 -0.95 11.37 9.71
C MET A 143 -1.57 11.79 11.04
N ALA A 144 -1.71 13.09 11.27
CA ALA A 144 -2.35 13.63 12.47
C ALA A 144 -3.84 13.24 12.51
N TRP A 145 -4.55 13.44 11.41
CA TRP A 145 -5.96 13.04 11.26
C TRP A 145 -6.17 11.55 11.55
N TYR A 146 -5.33 10.68 10.99
CA TYR A 146 -5.42 9.24 11.23
C TYR A 146 -5.26 8.87 12.70
N GLY A 147 -4.33 9.52 13.39
CA GLY A 147 -4.06 9.26 14.80
C GLY A 147 -5.23 9.56 15.75
N ILE A 148 -6.11 10.50 15.38
CA ILE A 148 -7.24 10.94 16.20
C ILE A 148 -8.61 10.49 15.67
N THR A 149 -8.64 9.87 14.51
CA THR A 149 -9.89 9.41 13.88
C THR A 149 -10.26 8.02 14.39
N PRO A 150 -11.54 7.81 14.79
CA PRO A 150 -12.02 6.48 15.15
C PRO A 150 -12.18 5.58 13.91
N PHE A 151 -11.67 4.36 13.98
CA PHE A 151 -11.78 3.35 12.93
C PHE A 151 -12.32 2.02 13.47
N PRO A 152 -13.16 1.31 12.66
CA PRO A 152 -13.75 1.75 11.40
C PRO A 152 -14.58 3.01 11.58
N SER A 153 -14.67 3.84 10.54
CA SER A 153 -15.51 5.05 10.60
C SER A 153 -17.00 4.68 10.59
N ASP A 154 -17.85 5.60 11.08
CA ASP A 154 -19.30 5.42 11.03
C ASP A 154 -19.80 5.17 9.60
N SER A 155 -19.25 5.89 8.62
CA SER A 155 -19.57 5.67 7.21
C SER A 155 -19.17 4.27 6.75
N ALA A 156 -18.00 3.77 7.13
CA ALA A 156 -17.59 2.40 6.79
C ALA A 156 -18.55 1.36 7.38
N ASN A 157 -18.93 1.53 8.65
CA ASN A 157 -19.93 0.69 9.30
C ASN A 157 -21.32 0.75 8.62
N GLN A 158 -21.73 1.94 8.17
CA GLN A 158 -23.00 2.08 7.44
C GLN A 158 -22.97 1.36 6.09
N TYR A 159 -21.89 1.51 5.32
CA TYR A 159 -21.71 0.79 4.05
C TYR A 159 -21.71 -0.71 4.25
N ALA A 160 -21.03 -1.18 5.30
CA ALA A 160 -21.03 -2.60 5.67
C ALA A 160 -22.42 -3.13 5.94
N SER A 161 -23.16 -2.48 6.85
CA SER A 161 -24.51 -2.92 7.27
C SER A 161 -25.56 -2.82 6.17
N LYS A 162 -25.38 -1.92 5.21
CA LYS A 162 -26.27 -1.76 4.05
C LYS A 162 -25.84 -2.56 2.81
N HIS A 163 -24.71 -3.25 2.87
CA HIS A 163 -24.11 -3.94 1.72
C HIS A 163 -23.88 -3.06 0.49
N GLU A 164 -23.53 -1.78 0.71
CA GLU A 164 -23.34 -0.83 -0.39
C GLU A 164 -22.09 -1.08 -1.21
N TYR A 165 -21.05 -1.66 -0.58
CA TYR A 165 -19.82 -2.08 -1.26
C TYR A 165 -19.76 -3.59 -1.35
N LEU A 166 -20.58 -4.17 -2.22
CA LEU A 166 -20.65 -5.62 -2.37
C LEU A 166 -19.40 -6.16 -3.05
N VAL A 167 -18.55 -6.80 -2.27
CA VAL A 167 -17.45 -7.66 -2.74
C VAL A 167 -17.72 -9.08 -2.21
N LYS A 168 -17.35 -10.10 -3.00
CA LYS A 168 -17.55 -11.52 -2.62
C LYS A 168 -16.83 -11.88 -1.32
N GLU A 169 -15.74 -11.18 -1.05
CA GLU A 169 -14.89 -11.35 0.10
C GLU A 169 -15.44 -10.73 1.37
N TYR A 170 -16.52 -9.96 1.28
CA TYR A 170 -17.11 -9.31 2.43
C TYR A 170 -17.48 -10.34 3.52
N LYS A 171 -16.99 -10.14 4.74
CA LYS A 171 -17.01 -11.18 5.79
C LYS A 171 -18.06 -10.97 6.85
N THR A 172 -18.51 -9.75 7.08
CA THR A 172 -19.48 -9.42 8.11
C THR A 172 -20.26 -8.16 7.76
N ASP A 173 -21.54 -8.15 8.10
CA ASP A 173 -22.45 -7.01 8.04
C ASP A 173 -22.64 -6.33 9.41
N GLN A 174 -21.85 -6.73 10.40
CA GLN A 174 -21.90 -6.19 11.74
C GLN A 174 -21.36 -4.77 11.80
N VAL A 175 -22.04 -3.91 12.55
CA VAL A 175 -21.48 -2.64 13.00
C VAL A 175 -20.34 -2.95 13.97
N LEU A 176 -19.12 -2.63 13.58
CA LEU A 176 -17.92 -2.91 14.36
C LEU A 176 -17.63 -1.78 15.35
N PRO A 177 -17.19 -2.10 16.58
CA PRO A 177 -16.71 -1.10 17.52
C PRO A 177 -15.57 -0.27 16.93
N THR A 178 -15.55 1.02 17.23
CA THR A 178 -14.53 1.95 16.74
C THR A 178 -13.49 2.26 17.81
N THR A 179 -12.24 2.44 17.41
CA THR A 179 -11.17 2.85 18.32
C THR A 179 -10.27 3.91 17.69
N ILE A 180 -9.69 4.75 18.51
CA ILE A 180 -8.69 5.74 18.10
C ILE A 180 -7.30 5.15 18.34
N SER A 181 -6.49 5.09 17.30
CA SER A 181 -5.17 4.45 17.40
C SER A 181 -4.12 5.25 18.16
N GLY A 182 -4.22 6.58 18.16
CA GLY A 182 -3.20 7.48 18.69
C GLY A 182 -1.85 7.41 17.97
N SER A 183 -1.78 6.67 16.83
CA SER A 183 -0.52 6.40 16.15
C SER A 183 -0.75 6.04 14.67
N PRO A 184 0.16 6.41 13.77
CA PRO A 184 0.11 5.97 12.37
C PRO A 184 0.63 4.54 12.18
N LEU A 185 1.11 3.87 13.23
CA LEU A 185 1.69 2.53 13.13
C LEU A 185 0.62 1.44 13.05
N CYS A 186 0.76 0.55 12.08
CA CYS A 186 -0.18 -0.53 11.82
C CYS A 186 -0.37 -1.44 13.05
N HIS A 187 0.73 -1.87 13.70
CA HIS A 187 0.62 -2.76 14.86
C HIS A 187 -0.05 -2.07 16.06
N VAL A 188 0.19 -0.76 16.27
CA VAL A 188 -0.46 -0.02 17.35
C VAL A 188 -1.96 0.07 17.10
N SER A 189 -2.36 0.47 15.89
CA SER A 189 -3.76 0.60 15.51
C SER A 189 -4.51 -0.74 15.60
N VAL A 190 -3.92 -1.82 15.07
CA VAL A 190 -4.54 -3.15 15.12
C VAL A 190 -4.62 -3.69 16.55
N ASN A 191 -3.53 -3.62 17.32
CA ASN A 191 -3.51 -4.15 18.68
C ASN A 191 -4.44 -3.37 19.62
N THR A 192 -4.51 -2.04 19.49
CA THR A 192 -5.46 -1.24 20.26
C THR A 192 -6.89 -1.71 19.99
N TRP A 193 -7.28 -1.83 18.73
CA TRP A 193 -8.62 -2.28 18.37
C TRP A 193 -8.91 -3.71 18.86
N CYS A 194 -8.00 -4.67 18.63
CA CYS A 194 -8.18 -6.05 19.09
C CYS A 194 -8.32 -6.14 20.61
N ARG A 195 -7.52 -5.39 21.36
CA ARG A 195 -7.57 -5.37 22.82
C ARG A 195 -8.88 -4.79 23.34
N GLU A 196 -9.34 -3.69 22.75
CA GLU A 196 -10.55 -3.00 23.22
C GLU A 196 -11.84 -3.73 22.81
N THR A 197 -11.82 -4.43 21.68
CA THR A 197 -13.01 -5.14 21.17
C THR A 197 -13.06 -6.63 21.55
N GLY A 198 -11.93 -7.23 21.95
CA GLY A 198 -11.80 -8.66 22.20
C GLY A 198 -11.70 -9.53 20.95
N PHE A 199 -11.74 -8.95 19.75
CA PHE A 199 -11.57 -9.71 18.51
C PHE A 199 -10.10 -10.05 18.24
N ALA A 200 -9.85 -11.27 17.76
CA ALA A 200 -8.51 -11.69 17.37
C ALA A 200 -8.01 -10.94 16.12
N SER A 201 -6.70 -10.75 16.02
CA SER A 201 -6.09 -10.08 14.84
C SER A 201 -6.33 -10.81 13.51
N GLY A 202 -6.58 -12.12 13.53
CA GLY A 202 -6.94 -12.93 12.36
C GLY A 202 -8.45 -13.11 12.15
N SER A 203 -9.30 -12.43 12.93
CA SER A 203 -10.75 -12.56 12.81
C SER A 203 -11.30 -11.92 11.54
N LYS A 204 -12.50 -12.37 11.13
CA LYS A 204 -13.24 -11.73 10.02
C LYS A 204 -13.55 -10.28 10.34
N GLN A 205 -13.95 -9.98 11.57
CA GLN A 205 -14.25 -8.64 12.04
C GLN A 205 -13.05 -7.71 11.89
N ARG A 206 -11.85 -8.19 12.22
CA ARG A 206 -10.63 -7.39 12.03
C ARG A 206 -10.33 -7.15 10.55
N ALA A 207 -10.64 -8.08 9.67
CA ALA A 207 -10.42 -7.89 8.23
C ALA A 207 -11.34 -6.82 7.62
N GLU A 208 -12.51 -6.59 8.21
CA GLU A 208 -13.50 -5.59 7.76
C GLU A 208 -13.32 -4.21 8.45
N ARG A 209 -12.51 -4.13 9.47
CA ARG A 209 -12.16 -2.88 10.11
C ARG A 209 -11.30 -2.02 9.17
#